data_0f4b3996ce0a1a09fba9328500c0163e
#
_entry.id   0f4b3996ce0a1a09fba9328500c0163e
#
_cell.length_a   1.000
_cell.length_b   1.000
_cell.length_c   1.000
_cell.angle_alpha   90.00
_cell.angle_beta   90.00
_cell.angle_gamma   90.00
#
_symmetry.space_group_name_H-M   'P 1'
#
loop_
_entity.id
_entity.type
_entity.pdbx_description
1 polymer ?
#
loop_
_entity_poly.entity_id
_entity_poly.type
_entity_poly.pdbx_seq_one_letter_code
_entity_poly.pdbx_strand_id
1 'polypeptide(L)'
;LIPFLDIAYQGFGDGLEEDAGSIRQFADAGIPFFVSSSFSKSFSLYGERIGALTVVCKDQEEASRVLSKLKALIRANYSNPPAHGAKIVARVLNDPELMKQWHEDLGEMRERIKEMRKDLASELKALGAKKDFDFVTQQKGMFSFSGLNPEQVQRLKDEFGVYIVKSGRMCVASLNKDNVKYTAEAIKEVL
;
A
#
# COMPACT_ATOMS: atom_id res chain seq x y z
N LEU A 1 -0.41 11.05 -24.33
CA LEU A 1 -0.17 10.86 -22.89
C LEU A 1 0.59 9.55 -22.68
N ILE A 2 1.57 9.56 -21.77
CA ILE A 2 2.30 8.35 -21.36
C ILE A 2 1.79 7.99 -19.96
N PRO A 3 1.30 6.77 -19.72
CA PRO A 3 0.87 6.34 -18.40
C PRO A 3 2.03 6.29 -17.41
N PHE A 4 1.75 6.66 -16.16
CA PHE A 4 2.68 6.52 -15.05
C PHE A 4 1.95 5.84 -13.88
N LEU A 5 2.31 4.61 -13.60
CA LEU A 5 1.73 3.80 -12.52
C LEU A 5 2.61 3.92 -11.28
N ASP A 6 1.98 4.21 -10.13
CA ASP A 6 2.65 4.26 -8.83
C ASP A 6 2.12 3.14 -7.95
N ILE A 7 3.00 2.21 -7.55
CA ILE A 7 2.64 1.07 -6.72
C ILE A 7 3.46 1.05 -5.42
N ALA A 8 2.87 1.61 -4.37
CA ALA A 8 3.52 1.73 -3.07
C ALA A 8 3.12 0.64 -2.06
N TYR A 9 2.11 -0.17 -2.38
CA TYR A 9 1.49 -1.14 -1.45
C TYR A 9 1.28 -2.52 -2.07
N GLN A 10 2.13 -2.90 -3.02
CA GLN A 10 2.08 -4.23 -3.64
C GLN A 10 2.22 -5.33 -2.58
N GLY A 11 1.33 -6.32 -2.64
CA GLY A 11 1.28 -7.45 -1.72
C GLY A 11 0.33 -7.26 -0.53
N PHE A 12 -0.25 -6.06 -0.34
CA PHE A 12 -1.20 -5.76 0.75
C PHE A 12 -2.68 -5.83 0.35
N GLY A 13 -2.97 -6.00 -0.94
CA GLY A 13 -4.33 -6.18 -1.44
C GLY A 13 -4.74 -7.65 -1.46
N ASP A 14 -4.52 -8.30 -2.57
CA ASP A 14 -4.83 -9.73 -2.77
C ASP A 14 -3.57 -10.60 -2.80
N GLY A 15 -2.45 -10.07 -3.26
CA GLY A 15 -1.18 -10.75 -3.39
C GLY A 15 -0.17 -9.94 -4.20
N LEU A 16 1.07 -10.42 -4.25
CA LEU A 16 2.13 -9.74 -5.02
C LEU A 16 1.81 -9.72 -6.52
N GLU A 17 1.35 -10.84 -7.04
CA GLU A 17 1.03 -11.00 -8.46
C GLU A 17 -0.30 -10.31 -8.82
N GLU A 18 -1.30 -10.46 -7.98
CA GLU A 18 -2.63 -9.91 -8.19
C GLU A 18 -2.60 -8.37 -8.18
N ASP A 19 -1.88 -7.78 -7.22
CA ASP A 19 -1.77 -6.34 -7.05
C ASP A 19 -1.01 -5.67 -8.22
N ALA A 20 -0.17 -6.43 -8.94
CA ALA A 20 0.52 -5.98 -10.16
C ALA A 20 -0.30 -6.18 -11.45
N GLY A 21 -1.56 -6.59 -11.36
CA GLY A 21 -2.41 -6.89 -12.52
C GLY A 21 -2.51 -5.75 -13.53
N SER A 22 -2.68 -4.50 -13.07
CA SER A 22 -2.73 -3.33 -13.95
C SER A 22 -1.44 -3.11 -14.74
N ILE A 23 -0.27 -3.35 -14.11
CA ILE A 23 1.04 -3.24 -14.77
C ILE A 23 1.12 -4.24 -15.93
N ARG A 24 0.71 -5.50 -15.71
CA ARG A 24 0.70 -6.52 -16.76
C ARG A 24 -0.27 -6.18 -17.88
N GLN A 25 -1.47 -5.69 -17.58
CA GLN A 25 -2.43 -5.28 -18.60
C GLN A 25 -1.88 -4.20 -19.56
N PHE A 26 -1.15 -3.21 -19.03
CA PHE A 26 -0.51 -2.19 -19.86
C PHE A 26 0.63 -2.79 -20.72
N ALA A 27 1.43 -3.70 -20.14
CA ALA A 27 2.50 -4.38 -20.85
C ALA A 27 1.96 -5.27 -21.98
N ASP A 28 0.93 -6.07 -21.71
CA ASP A 28 0.28 -6.97 -22.68
C ASP A 28 -0.38 -6.19 -23.81
N ALA A 29 -0.87 -4.98 -23.52
CA ALA A 29 -1.43 -4.09 -24.54
C ALA A 29 -0.35 -3.41 -25.41
N GLY A 30 0.95 -3.64 -25.15
CA GLY A 30 2.06 -3.04 -25.88
C GLY A 30 2.18 -1.53 -25.69
N ILE A 31 1.63 -0.98 -24.61
CA ILE A 31 1.65 0.46 -24.33
C ILE A 31 2.95 0.78 -23.57
N PRO A 32 3.77 1.73 -24.04
CA PRO A 32 4.91 2.23 -23.26
C PRO A 32 4.44 2.99 -22.02
N PHE A 33 5.04 2.74 -20.86
CA PHE A 33 4.65 3.39 -19.60
C PHE A 33 5.77 3.38 -18.56
N PHE A 34 5.56 4.16 -17.50
CA PHE A 34 6.45 4.20 -16.33
C PHE A 34 5.78 3.51 -15.15
N VAL A 35 6.58 2.84 -14.32
CA VAL A 35 6.16 2.30 -13.02
C VAL A 35 7.12 2.77 -11.95
N SER A 36 6.62 3.43 -10.91
CA SER A 36 7.35 3.61 -9.66
C SER A 36 6.88 2.57 -8.63
N SER A 37 7.82 1.80 -8.09
CA SER A 37 7.58 0.80 -7.05
C SER A 37 8.29 1.21 -5.77
N SER A 38 7.61 1.12 -4.62
CA SER A 38 8.20 1.43 -3.32
C SER A 38 8.42 0.16 -2.50
N PHE A 39 9.57 0.06 -1.86
CA PHE A 39 9.88 -1.00 -0.90
C PHE A 39 9.69 -0.56 0.56
N SER A 40 9.19 0.66 0.79
CA SER A 40 8.96 1.19 2.14
C SER A 40 8.04 0.32 2.97
N LYS A 41 6.95 -0.20 2.39
CA LYS A 41 5.93 -0.97 3.12
C LYS A 41 6.19 -2.47 3.03
N SER A 42 6.33 -3.01 1.82
CA SER A 42 6.51 -4.45 1.59
C SER A 42 7.81 -5.03 2.17
N PHE A 43 8.81 -4.20 2.42
CA PHE A 43 10.06 -4.55 3.09
C PHE A 43 10.27 -3.85 4.43
N SER A 44 9.29 -3.05 4.91
CA SER A 44 9.42 -2.22 6.12
C SER A 44 10.63 -1.26 6.11
N LEU A 45 11.09 -0.84 4.94
CA LEU A 45 12.27 0.01 4.73
C LEU A 45 11.91 1.50 4.60
N TYR A 46 10.98 1.99 5.41
CA TYR A 46 10.46 3.37 5.34
C TYR A 46 11.56 4.45 5.37
N GLY A 47 12.53 4.30 6.27
CA GLY A 47 13.62 5.25 6.48
C GLY A 47 14.72 5.18 5.41
N GLU A 48 14.86 4.05 4.73
CA GLU A 48 15.92 3.81 3.73
C GLU A 48 15.66 4.52 2.40
N ARG A 49 14.45 5.05 2.18
CA ARG A 49 14.07 5.79 0.97
C ARG A 49 14.37 5.02 -0.31
N ILE A 50 13.93 3.76 -0.37
CA ILE A 50 14.21 2.83 -1.48
C ILE A 50 12.96 2.52 -2.31
N GLY A 51 13.13 2.57 -3.61
CA GLY A 51 12.14 2.22 -4.62
C GLY A 51 12.83 1.88 -5.95
N ALA A 52 12.04 1.51 -6.93
CA ALA A 52 12.51 1.25 -8.28
C ALA A 52 11.66 2.02 -9.30
N LEU A 53 12.32 2.56 -10.31
CA LEU A 53 11.67 3.08 -11.52
C LEU A 53 11.88 2.08 -12.65
N THR A 54 10.76 1.58 -13.19
CA THR A 54 10.75 0.73 -14.39
C THR A 54 10.15 1.51 -15.55
N VAL A 55 10.77 1.43 -16.70
CA VAL A 55 10.27 2.03 -17.95
C VAL A 55 10.06 0.92 -18.96
N VAL A 56 8.80 0.71 -19.35
CA VAL A 56 8.45 -0.25 -20.40
C VAL A 56 8.55 0.47 -21.73
N CYS A 57 9.46 -0.01 -22.58
CA CYS A 57 9.77 0.54 -23.91
C CYS A 57 9.29 -0.44 -24.98
N LYS A 58 9.15 0.05 -26.21
CA LYS A 58 8.72 -0.78 -27.37
C LYS A 58 9.74 -1.84 -27.77
N ASP A 59 11.04 -1.54 -27.58
CA ASP A 59 12.15 -2.40 -27.97
C ASP A 59 13.41 -2.16 -27.12
N GLN A 60 14.41 -3.04 -27.26
CA GLN A 60 15.68 -3.01 -26.54
C GLN A 60 16.52 -1.76 -26.88
N GLU A 61 16.42 -1.26 -28.10
CA GLU A 61 17.18 -0.08 -28.53
C GLU A 61 16.64 1.18 -27.82
N GLU A 62 15.33 1.34 -27.78
CA GLU A 62 14.68 2.42 -27.03
C GLU A 62 15.00 2.32 -25.53
N ALA A 63 14.89 1.13 -24.93
CA ALA A 63 15.23 0.91 -23.53
C ALA A 63 16.68 1.32 -23.21
N SER A 64 17.61 1.01 -24.07
CA SER A 64 19.03 1.40 -23.92
C SER A 64 19.22 2.92 -23.95
N ARG A 65 18.54 3.61 -24.87
CA ARG A 65 18.56 5.09 -24.95
C ARG A 65 17.95 5.74 -23.72
N VAL A 66 16.79 5.24 -23.27
CA VAL A 66 16.09 5.72 -22.06
C VAL A 66 16.96 5.51 -20.83
N LEU A 67 17.54 4.33 -20.63
CA LEU A 67 18.44 4.05 -19.51
C LEU A 67 19.64 4.99 -19.50
N SER A 68 20.25 5.28 -20.67
CA SER A 68 21.35 6.24 -20.78
C SER A 68 20.94 7.63 -20.32
N LYS A 69 19.74 8.10 -20.71
CA LYS A 69 19.20 9.41 -20.27
C LYS A 69 18.89 9.45 -18.78
N LEU A 70 18.29 8.38 -18.23
CA LEU A 70 18.03 8.28 -16.80
C LEU A 70 19.33 8.35 -16.00
N LYS A 71 20.38 7.64 -16.41
CA LYS A 71 21.70 7.71 -15.76
C LYS A 71 22.28 9.13 -15.79
N ALA A 72 22.16 9.84 -16.90
CA ALA A 72 22.61 11.23 -17.01
C ALA A 72 21.83 12.18 -16.09
N LEU A 73 20.51 12.02 -16.01
CA LEU A 73 19.65 12.79 -15.13
C LEU A 73 19.97 12.53 -13.64
N ILE A 74 20.16 11.27 -13.26
CA ILE A 74 20.56 10.88 -11.91
C ILE A 74 21.90 11.52 -11.55
N ARG A 75 22.87 11.44 -12.48
CA ARG A 75 24.20 12.03 -12.29
C ARG A 75 24.13 13.53 -12.05
N ALA A 76 23.29 14.23 -12.79
CA ALA A 76 23.11 15.68 -12.65
C ALA A 76 22.34 16.07 -11.39
N ASN A 77 21.38 15.25 -10.94
CA ASN A 77 20.50 15.58 -9.84
C ASN A 77 21.14 15.29 -8.45
N TYR A 78 21.65 14.06 -8.24
CA TYR A 78 22.19 13.63 -6.95
C TYR A 78 23.40 12.68 -7.05
N SER A 79 24.05 12.61 -8.20
CA SER A 79 25.25 11.83 -8.52
C SER A 79 25.02 10.31 -8.57
N ASN A 80 24.69 9.67 -7.44
CA ASN A 80 24.38 8.24 -7.33
C ASN A 80 23.29 8.02 -6.28
N PRO A 81 22.38 7.05 -6.49
CA PRO A 81 21.45 6.64 -5.44
C PRO A 81 22.18 5.98 -4.27
N PRO A 82 21.65 6.10 -3.04
CA PRO A 82 22.15 5.36 -1.89
C PRO A 82 22.07 3.85 -2.15
N ALA A 83 23.11 3.10 -1.78
CA ALA A 83 23.19 1.68 -2.10
C ALA A 83 22.64 0.76 -1.01
N HIS A 84 22.54 1.22 0.25
CA HIS A 84 22.21 0.37 1.39
C HIS A 84 20.86 -0.32 1.25
N GLY A 85 19.78 0.43 1.12
CA GLY A 85 18.43 -0.14 0.98
C GLY A 85 18.28 -1.02 -0.27
N ALA A 86 18.88 -0.62 -1.40
CA ALA A 86 18.86 -1.44 -2.62
C ALA A 86 19.57 -2.79 -2.44
N LYS A 87 20.69 -2.83 -1.69
CA LYS A 87 21.41 -4.07 -1.37
C LYS A 87 20.60 -5.00 -0.48
N ILE A 88 19.85 -4.47 0.49
CA ILE A 88 18.94 -5.26 1.34
C ILE A 88 17.88 -5.93 0.46
N VAL A 89 17.15 -5.14 -0.34
CA VAL A 89 16.12 -5.69 -1.25
C VAL A 89 16.71 -6.73 -2.20
N ALA A 90 17.84 -6.40 -2.85
CA ALA A 90 18.52 -7.33 -3.75
C ALA A 90 18.96 -8.62 -3.05
N ARG A 91 19.45 -8.54 -1.81
CA ARG A 91 19.84 -9.71 -1.03
C ARG A 91 18.66 -10.63 -0.76
N VAL A 92 17.53 -10.08 -0.33
CA VAL A 92 16.32 -10.86 -0.04
C VAL A 92 15.76 -11.50 -1.33
N LEU A 93 15.64 -10.74 -2.41
CA LEU A 93 15.03 -11.25 -3.65
C LEU A 93 15.91 -12.23 -4.43
N ASN A 94 17.22 -12.26 -4.19
CA ASN A 94 18.14 -13.19 -4.85
C ASN A 94 18.54 -14.40 -3.97
N ASP A 95 17.99 -14.52 -2.79
CA ASP A 95 18.21 -15.66 -1.89
C ASP A 95 16.87 -16.39 -1.71
N PRO A 96 16.75 -17.64 -2.17
CA PRO A 96 15.46 -18.37 -2.13
C PRO A 96 14.85 -18.51 -0.74
N GLU A 97 15.67 -18.71 0.29
CA GLU A 97 15.19 -18.85 1.67
C GLU A 97 14.69 -17.52 2.23
N LEU A 98 15.45 -16.44 2.03
CA LEU A 98 15.03 -15.11 2.46
C LEU A 98 13.80 -14.63 1.69
N MET A 99 13.73 -14.90 0.39
CA MET A 99 12.57 -14.56 -0.43
C MET A 99 11.32 -15.30 0.03
N LYS A 100 11.45 -16.60 0.35
CA LYS A 100 10.35 -17.39 0.90
C LYS A 100 9.84 -16.81 2.21
N GLN A 101 10.75 -16.53 3.16
CA GLN A 101 10.41 -15.90 4.44
C GLN A 101 9.70 -14.56 4.24
N TRP A 102 10.22 -13.72 3.36
CA TRP A 102 9.59 -12.42 3.05
C TRP A 102 8.17 -12.57 2.49
N HIS A 103 7.93 -13.56 1.62
CA HIS A 103 6.59 -13.86 1.10
C HIS A 103 5.62 -14.26 2.22
N GLU A 104 6.08 -15.09 3.16
CA GLU A 104 5.30 -15.55 4.31
C GLU A 104 4.95 -14.36 5.23
N ASP A 105 5.93 -13.55 5.63
CA ASP A 105 5.74 -12.37 6.48
C ASP A 105 4.79 -11.34 5.85
N LEU A 106 4.93 -11.07 4.56
CA LEU A 106 4.04 -10.18 3.83
C LEU A 106 2.62 -10.74 3.73
N GLY A 107 2.50 -12.05 3.55
CA GLY A 107 1.24 -12.78 3.56
C GLY A 107 0.52 -12.65 4.90
N GLU A 108 1.20 -12.84 6.02
CA GLU A 108 0.64 -12.65 7.36
C GLU A 108 0.11 -11.24 7.57
N MET A 109 0.88 -10.21 7.19
CA MET A 109 0.44 -8.82 7.29
C MET A 109 -0.84 -8.57 6.48
N ARG A 110 -0.91 -9.08 5.25
CA ARG A 110 -2.08 -8.94 4.37
C ARG A 110 -3.32 -9.60 4.97
N GLU A 111 -3.20 -10.85 5.41
CA GLU A 111 -4.34 -11.59 5.96
C GLU A 111 -4.83 -10.97 7.28
N ARG A 112 -3.93 -10.49 8.13
CA ARG A 112 -4.30 -9.74 9.34
C ARG A 112 -5.09 -8.47 9.00
N ILE A 113 -4.69 -7.72 8.00
CA ILE A 113 -5.42 -6.52 7.55
C ILE A 113 -6.83 -6.88 7.06
N LYS A 114 -6.98 -7.96 6.30
CA LYS A 114 -8.29 -8.47 5.86
C LYS A 114 -9.16 -8.89 7.03
N GLU A 115 -8.58 -9.55 8.03
CA GLU A 115 -9.27 -9.93 9.27
C GLU A 115 -9.78 -8.69 10.01
N MET A 116 -8.93 -7.68 10.23
CA MET A 116 -9.32 -6.45 10.92
C MET A 116 -10.45 -5.70 10.20
N ARG A 117 -10.52 -5.75 8.87
CA ARG A 117 -11.65 -5.21 8.11
C ARG A 117 -12.95 -5.93 8.43
N LYS A 118 -12.92 -7.26 8.46
CA LYS A 118 -14.09 -8.10 8.78
C LYS A 118 -14.53 -7.88 10.21
N ASP A 119 -13.58 -7.84 11.15
CA ASP A 119 -13.87 -7.62 12.56
C ASP A 119 -14.51 -6.25 12.77
N LEU A 120 -13.96 -5.18 12.20
CA LEU A 120 -14.54 -3.83 12.31
C LEU A 120 -15.96 -3.76 11.77
N ALA A 121 -16.23 -4.33 10.60
CA ALA A 121 -17.56 -4.34 10.01
C ALA A 121 -18.54 -5.16 10.88
N SER A 122 -18.10 -6.32 11.41
CA SER A 122 -18.88 -7.20 12.26
C SER A 122 -19.22 -6.54 13.60
N GLU A 123 -18.25 -5.88 14.24
CA GLU A 123 -18.47 -5.14 15.50
C GLU A 123 -19.46 -3.98 15.30
N LEU A 124 -19.31 -3.18 14.24
CA LEU A 124 -20.23 -2.10 13.93
C LEU A 124 -21.66 -2.60 13.69
N LYS A 125 -21.80 -3.72 12.99
CA LYS A 125 -23.10 -4.37 12.77
C LYS A 125 -23.71 -4.88 14.08
N ALA A 126 -22.93 -5.54 14.92
CA ALA A 126 -23.36 -6.04 16.22
C ALA A 126 -23.79 -4.91 17.17
N LEU A 127 -23.13 -3.76 17.11
CA LEU A 127 -23.47 -2.55 17.87
C LEU A 127 -24.71 -1.80 17.32
N GLY A 128 -25.27 -2.25 16.21
CA GLY A 128 -26.45 -1.62 15.59
C GLY A 128 -26.14 -0.25 14.98
N ALA A 129 -24.94 -0.07 14.40
CA ALA A 129 -24.59 1.16 13.70
C ALA A 129 -25.63 1.48 12.62
N LYS A 130 -26.08 2.75 12.55
CA LYS A 130 -27.12 3.19 11.60
C LYS A 130 -26.70 3.11 10.14
N LYS A 131 -25.39 3.15 9.90
CA LYS A 131 -24.79 3.05 8.58
C LYS A 131 -24.23 1.65 8.36
N ASP A 132 -24.46 1.07 7.20
CA ASP A 132 -23.83 -0.17 6.79
C ASP A 132 -22.34 0.06 6.50
N PHE A 133 -21.49 -0.79 7.07
CA PHE A 133 -20.03 -0.76 6.89
C PHE A 133 -19.50 -1.97 6.13
N ASP A 134 -20.35 -2.80 5.52
CA ASP A 134 -19.92 -3.95 4.72
C ASP A 134 -19.01 -3.55 3.56
N PHE A 135 -19.16 -2.32 3.05
CA PHE A 135 -18.27 -1.76 2.01
C PHE A 135 -16.78 -1.72 2.43
N VAL A 136 -16.48 -1.65 3.72
CA VAL A 136 -15.09 -1.68 4.23
C VAL A 136 -14.42 -3.01 3.89
N THR A 137 -15.17 -4.10 3.88
CA THR A 137 -14.65 -5.45 3.56
C THR A 137 -14.33 -5.62 2.08
N GLN A 138 -14.91 -4.78 1.20
CA GLN A 138 -14.65 -4.80 -0.25
C GLN A 138 -13.43 -3.95 -0.64
N GLN A 139 -12.99 -3.06 0.24
CA GLN A 139 -11.79 -2.26 0.04
C GLN A 139 -10.53 -3.10 0.31
N LYS A 140 -9.41 -2.74 -0.32
CA LYS A 140 -8.16 -3.51 -0.26
C LYS A 140 -7.00 -2.65 0.25
N GLY A 141 -5.95 -3.31 0.75
CA GLY A 141 -4.72 -2.66 1.17
C GLY A 141 -4.79 -2.08 2.60
N MET A 142 -3.82 -1.26 2.97
CA MET A 142 -3.62 -0.78 4.34
C MET A 142 -4.67 0.22 4.80
N PHE A 143 -5.36 0.89 3.88
CA PHE A 143 -6.28 1.99 4.20
C PHE A 143 -7.71 1.67 3.81
N SER A 144 -8.64 2.32 4.51
CA SER A 144 -10.06 2.34 4.18
C SER A 144 -10.61 3.76 4.22
N PHE A 145 -11.58 4.01 3.38
CA PHE A 145 -12.43 5.20 3.49
C PHE A 145 -13.65 4.83 4.36
N SER A 146 -13.79 5.49 5.50
CA SER A 146 -14.87 5.21 6.46
C SER A 146 -16.22 5.83 6.07
N GLY A 147 -16.19 6.84 5.21
CA GLY A 147 -17.36 7.65 4.88
C GLY A 147 -17.84 8.52 6.04
N LEU A 148 -17.01 8.76 7.05
CA LEU A 148 -17.24 9.75 8.09
C LEU A 148 -16.95 11.15 7.56
N ASN A 149 -17.77 12.11 7.99
CA ASN A 149 -17.55 13.52 7.65
C ASN A 149 -16.50 14.17 8.59
N PRO A 150 -16.01 15.38 8.27
CA PRO A 150 -14.98 16.04 9.09
C PRO A 150 -15.38 16.30 10.55
N GLU A 151 -16.68 16.54 10.83
CA GLU A 151 -17.17 16.76 12.18
C GLU A 151 -17.15 15.48 13.01
N GLN A 152 -17.58 14.37 12.41
CA GLN A 152 -17.52 13.03 13.01
C GLN A 152 -16.07 12.61 13.28
N VAL A 153 -15.15 12.89 12.34
CA VAL A 153 -13.71 12.65 12.52
C VAL A 153 -13.15 13.49 13.68
N GLN A 154 -13.58 14.74 13.82
CA GLN A 154 -13.13 15.59 14.91
C GLN A 154 -13.64 15.05 16.26
N ARG A 155 -14.90 14.62 16.33
CA ARG A 155 -15.47 13.98 17.52
C ARG A 155 -14.73 12.69 17.91
N LEU A 156 -14.39 11.84 16.95
CA LEU A 156 -13.58 10.64 17.20
C LEU A 156 -12.27 10.98 17.92
N LYS A 157 -11.61 12.06 17.49
CA LYS A 157 -10.37 12.52 18.09
C LYS A 157 -10.57 13.07 19.49
N ASP A 158 -11.54 13.98 19.65
CA ASP A 158 -11.68 14.80 20.88
C ASP A 158 -12.38 14.00 22.01
N GLU A 159 -13.36 13.16 21.67
CA GLU A 159 -14.15 12.42 22.64
C GLU A 159 -13.57 11.02 22.93
N PHE A 160 -12.92 10.38 21.94
CA PHE A 160 -12.51 8.97 22.03
C PHE A 160 -11.00 8.74 21.84
N GLY A 161 -10.21 9.78 21.49
CA GLY A 161 -8.78 9.62 21.21
C GLY A 161 -8.47 8.75 19.97
N VAL A 162 -9.43 8.57 19.06
CA VAL A 162 -9.27 7.82 17.82
C VAL A 162 -8.88 8.76 16.68
N TYR A 163 -7.69 8.57 16.15
CA TYR A 163 -7.09 9.46 15.16
C TYR A 163 -7.19 8.88 13.76
N ILE A 164 -7.96 9.52 12.89
CA ILE A 164 -8.02 9.24 11.45
C ILE A 164 -7.84 10.53 10.66
N VAL A 165 -7.58 10.41 9.36
CA VAL A 165 -7.40 11.60 8.51
C VAL A 165 -8.73 12.33 8.34
N LYS A 166 -8.71 13.66 8.35
CA LYS A 166 -9.91 14.53 8.24
C LYS A 166 -10.83 14.18 7.06
N SER A 167 -10.29 13.60 6.00
CA SER A 167 -11.07 13.10 4.86
C SER A 167 -11.88 11.82 5.14
N GLY A 168 -11.79 11.25 6.33
CA GLY A 168 -12.41 9.96 6.68
C GLY A 168 -11.58 8.73 6.30
N ARG A 169 -10.34 8.91 5.80
CA ARG A 169 -9.43 7.79 5.54
C ARG A 169 -8.83 7.28 6.84
N MET A 170 -8.96 6.00 7.10
CA MET A 170 -8.39 5.30 8.26
C MET A 170 -7.34 4.28 7.84
N CYS A 171 -6.37 4.00 8.72
CA CYS A 171 -5.36 2.95 8.54
C CYS A 171 -5.85 1.66 9.20
N VAL A 172 -6.34 0.72 8.41
CA VAL A 172 -6.82 -0.59 8.92
C VAL A 172 -5.67 -1.42 9.50
N ALA A 173 -4.47 -1.24 8.97
CA ALA A 173 -3.28 -1.91 9.49
C ALA A 173 -2.93 -1.52 10.94
N SER A 174 -3.47 -0.42 11.46
CA SER A 174 -3.32 0.00 12.87
C SER A 174 -4.29 -0.70 13.82
N LEU A 175 -5.33 -1.36 13.29
CA LEU A 175 -6.27 -2.14 14.09
C LEU A 175 -5.61 -3.46 14.53
N ASN A 176 -6.03 -3.92 15.69
CA ASN A 176 -5.67 -5.22 16.27
C ASN A 176 -6.83 -5.74 17.14
N LYS A 177 -6.70 -6.94 17.69
CA LYS A 177 -7.74 -7.56 18.51
C LYS A 177 -8.09 -6.76 19.78
N ASP A 178 -7.13 -5.96 20.29
CA ASP A 178 -7.33 -5.20 21.54
C ASP A 178 -8.05 -3.87 21.29
N ASN A 179 -7.96 -3.30 20.07
CA ASN A 179 -8.49 -1.96 19.79
C ASN A 179 -9.66 -1.93 18.78
N VAL A 180 -9.91 -3.00 18.02
CA VAL A 180 -10.95 -3.01 16.98
C VAL A 180 -12.34 -2.76 17.54
N LYS A 181 -12.67 -3.38 18.67
CA LYS A 181 -13.97 -3.22 19.33
C LYS A 181 -14.16 -1.79 19.83
N TYR A 182 -13.17 -1.24 20.56
CA TYR A 182 -13.20 0.14 21.02
C TYR A 182 -13.37 1.13 19.87
N THR A 183 -12.64 0.89 18.77
CA THR A 183 -12.75 1.73 17.57
C THR A 183 -14.14 1.67 16.95
N ALA A 184 -14.76 0.48 16.91
CA ALA A 184 -16.13 0.32 16.43
C ALA A 184 -17.16 1.04 17.32
N GLU A 185 -17.02 0.93 18.64
CA GLU A 185 -17.84 1.66 19.61
C GLU A 185 -17.74 3.18 19.40
N ALA A 186 -16.52 3.70 19.30
CA ALA A 186 -16.29 5.12 19.05
C ALA A 186 -16.89 5.58 17.70
N ILE A 187 -16.74 4.81 16.63
CA ILE A 187 -17.34 5.13 15.33
C ILE A 187 -18.87 5.15 15.44
N LYS A 188 -19.48 4.18 16.11
CA LYS A 188 -20.93 4.11 16.30
C LYS A 188 -21.48 5.33 17.05
N GLU A 189 -20.76 5.84 18.07
CA GLU A 189 -21.19 6.99 18.87
C GLU A 189 -21.14 8.34 18.11
N VAL A 190 -20.34 8.43 17.07
CA VAL A 190 -20.24 9.66 16.26
C VAL A 190 -21.13 9.63 14.99
N LEU A 191 -21.79 8.48 14.70
CA LEU A 191 -22.73 8.35 13.58
C LEU A 191 -24.07 9.00 13.91
#